data_ac8271aa7a11f90bc0559b3db288d0aa
#
_entry.id   ac8271aa7a11f90bc0559b3db288d0aa
#
_cell.length_a   1.000
_cell.length_b   1.000
_cell.length_c   1.000
_cell.angle_alpha   90.00
_cell.angle_beta   90.00
_cell.angle_gamma   90.00
#
_symmetry.space_group_name_H-M   'P 1'
#
loop_
_entity.id
_entity.type
_entity.pdbx_description
1 polymer ?
#
loop_
_entity_poly.entity_id
_entity_poly.type
_entity_poly.pdbx_seq_one_letter_code
_entity_poly.pdbx_strand_id
1 'polypeptide(L)'
;MAEANWGIDNDYATLRHVLLGKPEHYRWVDAGPLTKRTLQNAHKTGVKFDLQTAMAQHTEMVRIYEEAGVTCHYLRSDDVLHRNFFARDSSCMTPWGALICHMQLKCRRADYVTAIEFYQSNNIPIWKMVTAGHFEGGDLVILKPGHALVGYCGERSEQEGSEQVAAWIKEKGWDVEVVPIPALFVHLDGLLVPIEENLAVTCLDALEPWVIDWLTARGYDFIDVSFKEAKGLGVNLVPLGGKRILSMKGSDGLNAKLREHGYEVYDPDMSMFTLGGGGVHCLCQALDRDPA
;
A
#
# COMPACT_ATOMS: atom_id res chain seq x y z
N MET A 1 -4.71 -13.03 -24.27
CA MET A 1 -4.55 -12.64 -22.86
C MET A 1 -5.63 -13.39 -22.10
N ALA A 2 -5.31 -14.07 -20.99
CA ALA A 2 -6.35 -14.64 -20.14
C ALA A 2 -7.25 -13.48 -19.64
N GLU A 3 -8.55 -13.73 -19.54
CA GLU A 3 -9.47 -12.76 -18.92
C GLU A 3 -9.00 -12.51 -17.49
N ALA A 4 -8.88 -11.24 -17.08
CA ALA A 4 -8.45 -10.90 -15.73
C ALA A 4 -9.53 -11.34 -14.73
N ASN A 5 -9.09 -12.04 -13.69
CA ASN A 5 -9.98 -12.48 -12.60
C ASN A 5 -9.90 -11.43 -11.48
N TRP A 6 -10.56 -10.29 -11.68
CA TRP A 6 -10.51 -9.16 -10.76
C TRP A 6 -10.81 -9.55 -9.31
N GLY A 7 -9.77 -9.54 -8.47
CA GLY A 7 -9.87 -9.85 -7.06
C GLY A 7 -8.54 -10.29 -6.48
N ILE A 8 -8.34 -10.05 -5.19
CA ILE A 8 -7.20 -10.55 -4.45
C ILE A 8 -7.67 -11.19 -3.14
N ASP A 9 -7.14 -12.32 -2.79
CA ASP A 9 -7.37 -13.03 -1.52
C ASP A 9 -6.10 -13.11 -0.66
N ASN A 10 -5.01 -12.51 -1.15
CA ASN A 10 -3.72 -12.42 -0.49
C ASN A 10 -2.89 -11.26 -1.05
N ASP A 11 -1.92 -10.75 -0.29
CA ASP A 11 -1.03 -9.66 -0.74
C ASP A 11 0.37 -10.15 -1.21
N TYR A 12 0.63 -11.48 -1.29
CA TYR A 12 1.97 -12.03 -1.56
C TYR A 12 2.11 -12.83 -2.87
N ALA A 13 1.04 -13.45 -3.36
CA ALA A 13 1.10 -14.30 -4.57
C ALA A 13 1.42 -13.47 -5.83
N THR A 14 1.66 -14.14 -6.95
CA THR A 14 2.07 -13.49 -8.19
C THR A 14 1.09 -12.38 -8.59
N LEU A 15 1.60 -11.17 -8.67
CA LEU A 15 0.84 -10.00 -9.12
C LEU A 15 0.63 -10.07 -10.63
N ARG A 16 -0.61 -9.97 -11.10
CA ARG A 16 -0.99 -10.03 -12.50
C ARG A 16 -1.38 -8.68 -13.07
N HIS A 17 -2.17 -7.93 -12.30
CA HIS A 17 -2.66 -6.61 -12.69
C HIS A 17 -2.50 -5.63 -11.55
N VAL A 18 -2.02 -4.43 -11.87
CA VAL A 18 -1.82 -3.33 -10.91
C VAL A 18 -2.45 -2.04 -11.43
N LEU A 19 -3.10 -1.29 -10.55
CA LEU A 19 -3.60 0.06 -10.80
C LEU A 19 -2.59 1.07 -10.25
N LEU A 20 -2.19 1.99 -11.09
CA LEU A 20 -1.24 3.07 -10.81
C LEU A 20 -1.89 4.42 -11.08
N GLY A 21 -1.35 5.47 -10.51
CA GLY A 21 -1.63 6.83 -10.93
C GLY A 21 -0.41 7.45 -11.59
N LYS A 22 -0.60 8.33 -12.58
CA LYS A 22 0.51 9.07 -13.19
C LYS A 22 0.84 10.30 -12.38
N PRO A 23 2.13 10.56 -12.06
CA PRO A 23 2.54 11.69 -11.22
C PRO A 23 2.67 13.01 -11.99
N GLU A 24 1.94 13.21 -13.09
CA GLU A 24 2.04 14.39 -13.97
C GLU A 24 1.75 15.71 -13.25
N HIS A 25 0.87 15.67 -12.23
CA HIS A 25 0.50 16.83 -11.42
C HIS A 25 1.05 16.75 -9.99
N TYR A 26 1.96 15.79 -9.74
CA TYR A 26 2.54 15.60 -8.42
C TYR A 26 3.31 16.83 -7.94
N ARG A 27 3.16 17.11 -6.67
CA ARG A 27 3.92 18.13 -5.94
C ARG A 27 3.91 17.81 -4.45
N TRP A 28 4.94 18.22 -3.76
CA TRP A 28 4.95 18.18 -2.31
C TRP A 28 4.04 19.28 -1.74
N VAL A 29 3.11 18.91 -0.88
CA VAL A 29 2.14 19.82 -0.27
C VAL A 29 2.05 19.62 1.23
N ASP A 30 1.86 20.70 1.97
CA ASP A 30 1.47 20.67 3.37
C ASP A 30 -0.07 20.54 3.43
N ALA A 31 -0.54 19.33 3.70
CA ALA A 31 -1.97 18.99 3.75
C ALA A 31 -2.40 18.53 5.16
N GLY A 32 -1.51 18.61 6.16
CA GLY A 32 -1.80 18.21 7.53
C GLY A 32 -0.54 17.88 8.34
N PRO A 33 -0.68 17.48 9.61
CA PRO A 33 0.45 17.28 10.52
C PRO A 33 1.51 16.30 10.01
N LEU A 34 1.08 15.15 9.45
CA LEU A 34 1.99 14.14 8.90
C LEU A 34 2.73 14.66 7.66
N THR A 35 2.02 15.24 6.69
CA THR A 35 2.64 15.80 5.49
C THR A 35 3.59 16.95 5.81
N LYS A 36 3.22 17.82 6.76
CA LYS A 36 4.09 18.89 7.23
C LYS A 36 5.40 18.36 7.81
N ARG A 37 5.33 17.34 8.66
CA ARG A 37 6.53 16.69 9.23
C ARG A 37 7.39 16.05 8.15
N THR A 38 6.78 15.37 7.19
CA THR A 38 7.47 14.76 6.04
C THR A 38 8.22 15.82 5.24
N LEU A 39 7.57 16.94 4.90
CA LEU A 39 8.20 18.05 4.19
C LEU A 39 9.34 18.70 4.99
N GLN A 40 9.18 18.86 6.31
CA GLN A 40 10.25 19.36 7.16
C GLN A 40 11.49 18.43 7.13
N ASN A 41 11.28 17.12 7.09
CA ASN A 41 12.37 16.16 6.96
C ASN A 41 13.00 16.22 5.56
N ALA A 42 12.21 16.33 4.50
CA ALA A 42 12.72 16.52 3.14
C ALA A 42 13.57 17.79 3.03
N HIS A 43 13.11 18.91 3.61
CA HIS A 43 13.90 20.16 3.63
C HIS A 43 15.26 20.02 4.33
N LYS A 44 15.36 19.17 5.37
CA LYS A 44 16.63 18.92 6.06
C LYS A 44 17.64 18.19 5.18
N THR A 45 17.22 17.44 4.17
CA THR A 45 18.10 16.77 3.22
C THR A 45 18.70 17.74 2.18
N GLY A 46 18.15 18.95 2.05
CA GLY A 46 18.49 19.91 1.00
C GLY A 46 17.93 19.55 -0.39
N VAL A 47 17.21 18.44 -0.52
CA VAL A 47 16.59 18.02 -1.77
C VAL A 47 15.36 18.89 -2.03
N LYS A 48 15.24 19.38 -3.27
CA LYS A 48 14.06 20.07 -3.77
C LYS A 48 13.22 19.14 -4.61
N PHE A 49 11.91 19.35 -4.58
CA PHE A 49 11.01 18.62 -5.46
C PHE A 49 11.36 18.92 -6.93
N ASP A 50 11.47 17.87 -7.73
CA ASP A 50 11.64 17.94 -9.18
C ASP A 50 10.69 16.96 -9.88
N LEU A 51 9.74 17.51 -10.66
CA LEU A 51 8.72 16.70 -11.33
C LEU A 51 9.33 15.79 -12.40
N GLN A 52 10.36 16.22 -13.12
CA GLN A 52 11.00 15.39 -14.15
C GLN A 52 11.66 14.17 -13.52
N THR A 53 12.35 14.35 -12.40
CA THR A 53 12.91 13.24 -11.60
C THR A 53 11.80 12.31 -11.11
N ALA A 54 10.69 12.84 -10.59
CA ALA A 54 9.56 12.01 -10.15
C ALA A 54 8.97 11.18 -11.31
N MET A 55 8.82 11.78 -12.48
CA MET A 55 8.34 11.07 -13.69
C MET A 55 9.31 9.96 -14.12
N ALA A 56 10.62 10.22 -14.09
CA ALA A 56 11.64 9.22 -14.42
C ALA A 56 11.63 8.05 -13.41
N GLN A 57 11.55 8.34 -12.10
CA GLN A 57 11.45 7.32 -11.06
C GLN A 57 10.19 6.46 -11.21
N HIS A 58 9.04 7.09 -11.51
CA HIS A 58 7.80 6.36 -11.77
C HIS A 58 7.93 5.47 -13.02
N THR A 59 8.54 5.96 -14.10
CA THR A 59 8.76 5.17 -15.31
C THR A 59 9.62 3.95 -15.03
N GLU A 60 10.67 4.08 -14.22
CA GLU A 60 11.51 2.96 -13.83
C GLU A 60 10.72 1.93 -12.98
N MET A 61 9.87 2.37 -12.07
CA MET A 61 8.97 1.49 -11.32
C MET A 61 8.03 0.72 -12.26
N VAL A 62 7.43 1.40 -13.24
CA VAL A 62 6.55 0.77 -14.25
C VAL A 62 7.31 -0.28 -15.06
N ARG A 63 8.53 0.02 -15.51
CA ARG A 63 9.39 -0.91 -16.24
C ARG A 63 9.60 -2.20 -15.44
N ILE A 64 9.82 -2.11 -14.12
CA ILE A 64 10.00 -3.27 -13.25
C ILE A 64 8.71 -4.12 -13.21
N TYR A 65 7.53 -3.51 -13.10
CA TYR A 65 6.27 -4.23 -13.18
C TYR A 65 6.12 -4.97 -14.50
N GLU A 66 6.38 -4.30 -15.62
CA GLU A 66 6.27 -4.89 -16.97
C GLU A 66 7.26 -6.04 -17.18
N GLU A 67 8.51 -5.89 -16.74
CA GLU A 67 9.53 -6.96 -16.78
C GLU A 67 9.15 -8.15 -15.87
N ALA A 68 8.46 -7.90 -14.76
CA ALA A 68 7.91 -8.95 -13.93
C ALA A 68 6.69 -9.65 -14.53
N GLY A 69 6.18 -9.18 -15.67
CA GLY A 69 5.00 -9.71 -16.35
C GLY A 69 3.67 -9.17 -15.79
N VAL A 70 3.71 -8.06 -15.07
CA VAL A 70 2.52 -7.40 -14.49
C VAL A 70 1.92 -6.44 -15.50
N THR A 71 0.62 -6.50 -15.71
CA THR A 71 -0.12 -5.52 -16.54
C THR A 71 -0.43 -4.27 -15.74
N CYS A 72 0.08 -3.11 -16.18
CA CYS A 72 -0.15 -1.82 -15.54
C CYS A 72 -1.40 -1.14 -16.10
N HIS A 73 -2.32 -0.77 -15.22
CA HIS A 73 -3.49 0.06 -15.50
C HIS A 73 -3.33 1.43 -14.84
N TYR A 74 -4.07 2.42 -15.30
CA TYR A 74 -3.88 3.79 -14.81
C TYR A 74 -5.20 4.45 -14.45
N LEU A 75 -5.20 5.12 -13.29
CA LEU A 75 -6.22 6.11 -12.96
C LEU A 75 -6.16 7.28 -13.96
N ARG A 76 -7.29 7.89 -14.24
CA ARG A 76 -7.33 9.15 -15.00
C ARG A 76 -6.51 10.20 -14.27
N SER A 77 -5.60 10.85 -14.99
CA SER A 77 -4.84 11.98 -14.47
C SER A 77 -5.75 13.19 -14.25
N ASP A 78 -5.52 13.95 -13.17
CA ASP A 78 -6.34 15.09 -12.79
C ASP A 78 -5.48 16.14 -12.10
N ASP A 79 -5.54 17.40 -12.56
CA ASP A 79 -4.72 18.49 -12.07
C ASP A 79 -5.17 19.03 -10.71
N VAL A 80 -6.42 18.79 -10.31
CA VAL A 80 -6.96 19.08 -8.99
C VAL A 80 -6.58 18.00 -7.99
N LEU A 81 -6.64 16.73 -8.41
CA LEU A 81 -6.33 15.56 -7.59
C LEU A 81 -4.84 15.20 -7.63
N HIS A 82 -3.98 16.17 -7.37
CA HIS A 82 -2.54 16.10 -7.51
C HIS A 82 -1.82 15.05 -6.64
N ARG A 83 -2.54 14.28 -5.80
CA ARG A 83 -2.05 13.15 -5.01
C ARG A 83 -2.73 11.82 -5.34
N ASN A 84 -3.63 11.81 -6.30
CA ASN A 84 -4.38 10.61 -6.69
C ASN A 84 -3.47 9.49 -7.27
N PHE A 85 -2.24 9.81 -7.66
CA PHE A 85 -1.24 8.83 -8.08
C PHE A 85 -0.83 7.85 -6.95
N PHE A 86 -1.11 8.14 -5.68
CA PHE A 86 -1.07 7.16 -4.60
C PHE A 86 -2.34 6.28 -4.68
N ALA A 87 -2.35 5.36 -5.65
CA ALA A 87 -3.53 4.57 -6.00
C ALA A 87 -3.98 3.61 -4.89
N ARG A 88 -3.07 3.24 -3.97
CA ARG A 88 -3.36 2.35 -2.84
C ARG A 88 -4.42 2.92 -1.89
N ASP A 89 -4.48 4.26 -1.74
CA ASP A 89 -5.22 4.85 -0.65
C ASP A 89 -6.72 5.03 -0.94
N SER A 90 -7.09 5.28 -2.21
CA SER A 90 -8.49 5.61 -2.59
C SER A 90 -9.41 4.41 -2.76
N SER A 91 -8.84 3.21 -2.85
CA SER A 91 -9.59 1.96 -2.96
C SER A 91 -8.74 0.75 -2.61
N CYS A 92 -9.40 -0.37 -2.26
CA CYS A 92 -8.75 -1.67 -2.09
C CYS A 92 -9.46 -2.70 -2.97
N MET A 93 -8.71 -3.64 -3.55
CA MET A 93 -9.30 -4.84 -4.13
C MET A 93 -9.47 -5.90 -3.05
N THR A 94 -10.57 -6.63 -3.12
CA THR A 94 -10.91 -7.76 -2.25
C THR A 94 -11.37 -8.93 -3.11
N PRO A 95 -11.55 -10.15 -2.55
CA PRO A 95 -12.11 -11.27 -3.32
C PRO A 95 -13.54 -11.02 -3.83
N TRP A 96 -14.23 -10.03 -3.27
CA TRP A 96 -15.64 -9.72 -3.57
C TRP A 96 -15.82 -8.52 -4.49
N GLY A 97 -14.71 -7.88 -4.89
CA GLY A 97 -14.68 -6.65 -5.69
C GLY A 97 -13.99 -5.50 -4.98
N ALA A 98 -14.06 -4.32 -5.58
CA ALA A 98 -13.41 -3.13 -5.05
C ALA A 98 -14.13 -2.56 -3.82
N LEU A 99 -13.37 -2.25 -2.78
CA LEU A 99 -13.78 -1.44 -1.65
C LEU A 99 -13.38 0.02 -1.93
N ILE A 100 -14.33 0.93 -1.97
CA ILE A 100 -14.06 2.36 -2.15
C ILE A 100 -13.80 3.00 -0.80
N CYS A 101 -12.66 3.68 -0.67
CA CYS A 101 -12.21 4.32 0.56
C CYS A 101 -12.77 5.74 0.71
N HIS A 102 -12.82 6.22 1.95
CA HIS A 102 -13.22 7.57 2.29
C HIS A 102 -12.02 8.32 2.92
N MET A 103 -11.39 9.18 2.13
CA MET A 103 -10.15 9.86 2.47
C MET A 103 -10.35 10.95 3.53
N GLN A 104 -9.49 10.99 4.56
CA GLN A 104 -9.54 12.02 5.59
C GLN A 104 -9.02 13.37 5.09
N LEU A 105 -7.91 13.39 4.36
CA LEU A 105 -7.33 14.64 3.86
C LEU A 105 -8.26 15.34 2.88
N LYS A 106 -8.60 16.60 3.17
CA LYS A 106 -9.52 17.41 2.34
C LYS A 106 -9.12 17.47 0.87
N CYS A 107 -7.83 17.58 0.56
CA CYS A 107 -7.32 17.64 -0.80
C CYS A 107 -7.35 16.28 -1.53
N ARG A 108 -7.68 15.18 -0.82
CA ARG A 108 -7.77 13.83 -1.35
C ARG A 108 -9.18 13.25 -1.31
N ARG A 109 -10.15 13.98 -0.74
CA ARG A 109 -11.52 13.46 -0.57
C ARG A 109 -12.20 13.04 -1.86
N ALA A 110 -11.81 13.60 -2.99
CA ALA A 110 -12.35 13.24 -4.30
C ALA A 110 -11.49 12.22 -5.07
N ASP A 111 -10.39 11.71 -4.50
CA ASP A 111 -9.53 10.73 -5.18
C ASP A 111 -10.32 9.46 -5.60
N TYR A 112 -11.33 9.06 -4.80
CA TYR A 112 -12.17 7.90 -5.09
C TYR A 112 -12.95 8.01 -6.42
N VAL A 113 -13.18 9.22 -6.94
CA VAL A 113 -13.94 9.42 -8.18
C VAL A 113 -13.23 8.73 -9.34
N THR A 114 -11.92 8.93 -9.47
CA THR A 114 -11.14 8.31 -10.54
C THR A 114 -11.01 6.78 -10.37
N ALA A 115 -11.04 6.29 -9.14
CA ALA A 115 -11.08 4.86 -8.86
C ALA A 115 -12.43 4.25 -9.29
N ILE A 116 -13.55 4.89 -8.96
CA ILE A 116 -14.88 4.44 -9.41
C ILE A 116 -14.99 4.45 -10.94
N GLU A 117 -14.52 5.53 -11.61
CA GLU A 117 -14.48 5.62 -13.07
C GLU A 117 -13.69 4.46 -13.67
N PHE A 118 -12.53 4.12 -13.10
CA PHE A 118 -11.71 3.00 -13.55
C PHE A 118 -12.45 1.67 -13.39
N TYR A 119 -13.01 1.38 -12.20
CA TYR A 119 -13.71 0.12 -11.95
C TYR A 119 -14.93 -0.06 -12.85
N GLN A 120 -15.75 0.99 -13.02
CA GLN A 120 -16.93 0.95 -13.89
C GLN A 120 -16.54 0.73 -15.36
N SER A 121 -15.50 1.43 -15.84
CA SER A 121 -15.06 1.32 -17.24
C SER A 121 -14.46 -0.06 -17.58
N ASN A 122 -14.01 -0.80 -16.57
CA ASN A 122 -13.43 -2.13 -16.73
C ASN A 122 -14.40 -3.26 -16.26
N ASN A 123 -15.65 -2.95 -15.95
CA ASN A 123 -16.66 -3.88 -15.45
C ASN A 123 -16.20 -4.62 -14.17
N ILE A 124 -15.41 -3.96 -13.33
CA ILE A 124 -14.96 -4.49 -12.05
C ILE A 124 -16.03 -4.19 -11.01
N PRO A 125 -16.54 -5.20 -10.29
CA PRO A 125 -17.56 -4.99 -9.26
C PRO A 125 -17.06 -4.06 -8.14
N ILE A 126 -17.89 -3.07 -7.77
CA ILE A 126 -17.68 -2.33 -6.51
C ILE A 126 -18.46 -3.06 -5.42
N TRP A 127 -17.74 -3.61 -4.46
CA TRP A 127 -18.32 -4.39 -3.37
C TRP A 127 -18.95 -3.52 -2.29
N LYS A 128 -18.19 -2.55 -1.79
CA LYS A 128 -18.60 -1.66 -0.69
C LYS A 128 -17.99 -0.26 -0.87
N MET A 129 -18.54 0.71 -0.16
CA MET A 129 -17.98 2.05 -0.02
C MET A 129 -18.03 2.46 1.45
N VAL A 130 -16.90 2.93 2.00
CA VAL A 130 -16.81 3.37 3.39
C VAL A 130 -17.66 4.63 3.60
N THR A 131 -18.48 4.61 4.64
CA THR A 131 -19.43 5.68 4.98
C THR A 131 -19.37 6.10 6.45
N ALA A 132 -18.77 5.26 7.32
CA ALA A 132 -18.51 5.57 8.71
C ALA A 132 -17.06 6.03 8.88
N GLY A 133 -16.85 7.22 9.43
CA GLY A 133 -15.53 7.79 9.60
C GLY A 133 -14.72 7.90 8.30
N HIS A 134 -13.40 7.75 8.41
CA HIS A 134 -12.46 7.75 7.29
C HIS A 134 -11.68 6.43 7.26
N PHE A 135 -11.36 5.98 6.04
CA PHE A 135 -10.53 4.79 5.81
C PHE A 135 -9.71 4.96 4.52
N GLU A 136 -8.45 4.60 4.56
CA GLU A 136 -7.53 4.62 3.42
C GLU A 136 -6.97 3.22 3.18
N GLY A 137 -6.82 2.81 1.93
CA GLY A 137 -6.57 1.42 1.54
C GLY A 137 -5.23 0.83 2.00
N GLY A 138 -4.25 1.66 2.34
CA GLY A 138 -3.00 1.20 2.95
C GLY A 138 -3.18 0.56 4.32
N ASP A 139 -4.35 0.71 4.93
CA ASP A 139 -4.71 0.09 6.22
C ASP A 139 -5.44 -1.27 6.07
N LEU A 140 -5.71 -1.75 4.86
CA LEU A 140 -6.17 -3.13 4.65
C LEU A 140 -4.99 -4.01 4.22
N VAL A 141 -4.66 -5.01 5.03
CA VAL A 141 -3.67 -6.05 4.71
C VAL A 141 -4.37 -7.40 4.65
N ILE A 142 -4.41 -7.98 3.45
CA ILE A 142 -4.97 -9.32 3.23
C ILE A 142 -3.83 -10.33 3.38
N LEU A 143 -3.80 -11.00 4.52
CA LEU A 143 -2.74 -11.91 4.90
C LEU A 143 -2.74 -13.19 4.05
N LYS A 144 -3.89 -13.85 3.97
CA LYS A 144 -4.19 -15.03 3.18
C LYS A 144 -5.69 -15.28 3.20
N PRO A 145 -6.24 -16.18 2.37
CA PRO A 145 -7.67 -16.49 2.41
C PRO A 145 -8.18 -16.76 3.82
N GLY A 146 -9.18 -16.04 4.23
CA GLY A 146 -9.77 -16.13 5.56
C GLY A 146 -9.15 -15.24 6.64
N HIS A 147 -8.04 -14.53 6.38
CA HIS A 147 -7.35 -13.72 7.39
C HIS A 147 -6.96 -12.33 6.86
N ALA A 148 -7.34 -11.30 7.58
CA ALA A 148 -6.96 -9.92 7.27
C ALA A 148 -6.70 -9.09 8.52
N LEU A 149 -5.94 -8.01 8.37
CA LEU A 149 -5.78 -6.96 9.38
C LEU A 149 -6.28 -5.64 8.81
N VAL A 150 -6.88 -4.83 9.65
CA VAL A 150 -7.40 -3.50 9.30
C VAL A 150 -6.82 -2.48 10.28
N GLY A 151 -5.92 -1.63 9.79
CA GLY A 151 -5.20 -0.65 10.61
C GLY A 151 -5.98 0.64 10.84
N TYR A 152 -5.62 1.39 11.89
CA TYR A 152 -6.00 2.79 12.08
C TYR A 152 -4.96 3.54 12.89
N CYS A 153 -4.75 4.81 12.57
CA CYS A 153 -3.87 5.71 13.34
C CYS A 153 -4.57 7.01 13.77
N GLY A 154 -5.81 7.23 13.34
CA GLY A 154 -6.57 8.45 13.59
C GLY A 154 -6.19 9.66 12.72
N GLU A 155 -5.06 9.61 12.03
CA GLU A 155 -4.58 10.70 11.15
C GLU A 155 -4.95 10.49 9.66
N ARG A 156 -5.33 9.25 9.30
CA ARG A 156 -5.76 8.83 7.96
C ARG A 156 -6.97 7.91 8.06
N SER A 157 -6.79 6.69 8.52
CA SER A 157 -7.92 5.84 8.90
C SER A 157 -8.28 6.11 10.35
N GLU A 158 -9.57 6.26 10.61
CA GLU A 158 -10.17 6.35 11.94
C GLU A 158 -10.65 4.98 12.38
N GLN A 159 -10.71 4.75 13.68
CA GLN A 159 -11.15 3.47 14.23
C GLN A 159 -12.53 3.07 13.70
N GLU A 160 -13.47 4.00 13.63
CA GLU A 160 -14.83 3.78 13.15
C GLU A 160 -14.88 3.29 11.69
N GLY A 161 -14.04 3.89 10.80
CA GLY A 161 -13.92 3.44 9.41
C GLY A 161 -13.33 2.04 9.30
N SER A 162 -12.30 1.76 10.09
CA SER A 162 -11.64 0.45 10.13
C SER A 162 -12.55 -0.64 10.71
N GLU A 163 -13.32 -0.34 11.75
CA GLU A 163 -14.34 -1.25 12.31
C GLU A 163 -15.44 -1.57 11.29
N GLN A 164 -15.89 -0.57 10.49
CA GLN A 164 -16.86 -0.80 9.44
C GLN A 164 -16.32 -1.77 8.37
N VAL A 165 -15.09 -1.58 7.93
CA VAL A 165 -14.44 -2.46 6.95
C VAL A 165 -14.26 -3.87 7.52
N ALA A 166 -13.76 -3.99 8.74
CA ALA A 166 -13.58 -5.27 9.42
C ALA A 166 -14.90 -6.02 9.59
N ALA A 167 -15.99 -5.32 9.94
CA ALA A 167 -17.31 -5.93 10.06
C ALA A 167 -17.78 -6.54 8.74
N TRP A 168 -17.63 -5.83 7.60
CA TRP A 168 -18.00 -6.35 6.29
C TRP A 168 -17.17 -7.58 5.87
N ILE A 169 -15.89 -7.61 6.22
CA ILE A 169 -15.03 -8.77 5.94
C ILE A 169 -15.41 -9.95 6.85
N LYS A 170 -15.74 -9.70 8.12
CA LYS A 170 -16.25 -10.72 9.06
C LYS A 170 -17.58 -11.34 8.61
N GLU A 171 -18.49 -10.56 7.99
CA GLU A 171 -19.72 -11.07 7.37
C GLU A 171 -19.46 -12.12 6.27
N LYS A 172 -18.25 -12.11 5.69
CA LYS A 172 -17.78 -13.10 4.70
C LYS A 172 -17.13 -14.34 5.34
N GLY A 173 -17.15 -14.43 6.66
CA GLY A 173 -16.59 -15.56 7.40
C GLY A 173 -15.08 -15.49 7.62
N TRP A 174 -14.44 -14.35 7.37
CA TRP A 174 -13.01 -14.17 7.59
C TRP A 174 -12.70 -13.75 9.02
N ASP A 175 -11.56 -14.20 9.52
CA ASP A 175 -10.97 -13.76 10.80
C ASP A 175 -10.21 -12.44 10.56
N VAL A 176 -10.65 -11.39 11.23
CA VAL A 176 -10.15 -10.02 10.99
C VAL A 176 -9.94 -9.31 12.32
N GLU A 177 -8.79 -8.68 12.47
CA GLU A 177 -8.51 -7.82 13.61
C GLU A 177 -8.35 -6.35 13.19
N VAL A 178 -8.85 -5.46 14.04
CA VAL A 178 -8.65 -4.01 13.91
C VAL A 178 -7.44 -3.61 14.75
N VAL A 179 -6.41 -3.07 14.09
CA VAL A 179 -5.08 -2.86 14.66
C VAL A 179 -4.78 -1.38 14.84
N PRO A 180 -4.56 -0.88 16.08
CA PRO A 180 -4.02 0.45 16.27
C PRO A 180 -2.57 0.49 15.81
N ILE A 181 -2.22 1.51 15.03
CA ILE A 181 -0.83 1.75 14.63
C ILE A 181 -0.34 3.09 15.18
N PRO A 182 0.96 3.22 15.50
CA PRO A 182 1.47 4.49 16.01
C PRO A 182 1.25 5.63 15.01
N ALA A 183 0.81 6.79 15.47
CA ALA A 183 0.53 7.97 14.64
C ALA A 183 1.74 8.48 13.84
N LEU A 184 2.93 7.91 14.07
CA LEU A 184 4.14 8.18 13.31
C LEU A 184 4.11 7.54 11.92
N PHE A 185 3.39 6.44 11.78
CA PHE A 185 3.19 5.71 10.53
C PHE A 185 1.85 6.13 9.91
N VAL A 186 1.81 6.16 8.60
CA VAL A 186 0.65 6.64 7.87
C VAL A 186 -0.42 5.55 7.80
N HIS A 187 0.01 4.33 7.42
CA HIS A 187 -0.85 3.16 7.24
C HIS A 187 -0.16 1.88 7.72
N LEU A 188 -0.94 0.81 7.88
CA LEU A 188 -0.46 -0.51 8.29
C LEU A 188 0.50 -1.12 7.27
N ASP A 189 0.35 -0.86 5.97
CA ASP A 189 1.26 -1.31 4.91
C ASP A 189 2.68 -0.72 5.00
N GLY A 190 2.87 0.28 5.85
CA GLY A 190 4.19 0.79 6.24
C GLY A 190 4.83 0.04 7.39
N LEU A 191 4.10 -0.88 8.03
CA LEU A 191 4.54 -1.66 9.18
C LEU A 191 4.54 -3.16 8.97
N LEU A 192 3.65 -3.68 8.11
CA LEU A 192 3.49 -5.10 7.88
C LEU A 192 3.07 -5.36 6.44
N VAL A 193 3.85 -6.19 5.73
CA VAL A 193 3.53 -6.67 4.39
C VAL A 193 3.81 -8.18 4.32
N PRO A 194 2.80 -9.03 4.06
CA PRO A 194 3.04 -10.45 3.81
C PRO A 194 3.78 -10.62 2.49
N ILE A 195 4.79 -11.49 2.46
CA ILE A 195 5.62 -11.77 1.29
C ILE A 195 5.55 -13.23 0.84
N GLU A 196 5.01 -14.09 1.70
CA GLU A 196 4.62 -15.48 1.44
C GLU A 196 3.41 -15.84 2.33
N GLU A 197 2.84 -17.01 2.14
CA GLU A 197 1.66 -17.45 2.88
C GLU A 197 1.78 -17.33 4.40
N ASN A 198 2.98 -17.58 4.94
CA ASN A 198 3.24 -17.55 6.38
C ASN A 198 4.51 -16.73 6.72
N LEU A 199 4.92 -15.80 5.87
CA LEU A 199 6.07 -14.94 6.11
C LEU A 199 5.71 -13.48 5.81
N ALA A 200 5.98 -12.60 6.76
CA ALA A 200 5.77 -11.17 6.60
C ALA A 200 7.03 -10.37 6.91
N VAL A 201 7.23 -9.29 6.16
CA VAL A 201 8.15 -8.22 6.55
C VAL A 201 7.41 -7.29 7.51
N THR A 202 7.99 -7.02 8.66
CA THR A 202 7.34 -6.18 9.68
C THR A 202 8.34 -5.46 10.57
N CYS A 203 7.89 -4.40 11.23
CA CYS A 203 8.62 -3.77 12.32
C CYS A 203 8.00 -4.21 13.66
N LEU A 204 8.60 -5.22 14.29
CA LEU A 204 8.07 -5.79 15.54
C LEU A 204 8.03 -4.74 16.68
N ASP A 205 8.99 -3.81 16.72
CA ASP A 205 9.03 -2.74 17.72
C ASP A 205 7.88 -1.71 17.59
N ALA A 206 7.14 -1.72 16.48
CA ALA A 206 6.08 -0.76 16.20
C ALA A 206 4.67 -1.36 16.23
N LEU A 207 4.55 -2.68 16.28
CA LEU A 207 3.27 -3.37 16.41
C LEU A 207 2.94 -3.63 17.89
N GLU A 208 1.65 -3.61 18.19
CA GLU A 208 1.15 -4.03 19.51
C GLU A 208 1.50 -5.52 19.75
N PRO A 209 1.97 -5.90 20.96
CA PRO A 209 2.37 -7.28 21.26
C PRO A 209 1.30 -8.32 20.93
N TRP A 210 0.03 -8.02 21.19
CA TRP A 210 -1.08 -8.93 20.90
C TRP A 210 -1.27 -9.20 19.40
N VAL A 211 -0.89 -8.25 18.54
CA VAL A 211 -0.93 -8.45 17.06
C VAL A 211 0.14 -9.46 16.65
N ILE A 212 1.34 -9.36 17.23
CA ILE A 212 2.44 -10.29 17.01
C ILE A 212 2.02 -11.70 17.48
N ASP A 213 1.42 -11.80 18.68
CA ASP A 213 0.92 -13.06 19.21
C ASP A 213 -0.18 -13.66 18.33
N TRP A 214 -1.10 -12.81 17.82
CA TRP A 214 -2.18 -13.22 16.93
C TRP A 214 -1.66 -13.79 15.61
N LEU A 215 -0.66 -13.14 15.02
CA LEU A 215 0.01 -13.60 13.80
C LEU A 215 0.81 -14.89 14.03
N THR A 216 1.60 -14.94 15.12
CA THR A 216 2.40 -16.11 15.48
C THR A 216 1.52 -17.35 15.72
N ALA A 217 0.38 -17.18 16.40
CA ALA A 217 -0.59 -18.26 16.60
C ALA A 217 -1.20 -18.80 15.30
N ARG A 218 -1.09 -18.05 14.18
CA ARG A 218 -1.52 -18.43 12.82
C ARG A 218 -0.37 -18.89 11.93
N GLY A 219 0.82 -19.12 12.53
CA GLY A 219 1.99 -19.68 11.87
C GLY A 219 2.81 -18.69 11.08
N TYR A 220 2.70 -17.37 11.34
CA TYR A 220 3.54 -16.38 10.68
C TYR A 220 4.94 -16.32 11.30
N ASP A 221 5.94 -16.35 10.41
CA ASP A 221 7.30 -15.94 10.68
C ASP A 221 7.53 -14.51 10.17
N PHE A 222 8.60 -13.86 10.67
CA PHE A 222 8.85 -12.46 10.40
C PHE A 222 10.27 -12.19 9.93
N ILE A 223 10.41 -11.35 8.90
CA ILE A 223 11.63 -10.61 8.63
C ILE A 223 11.49 -9.25 9.32
N ASP A 224 12.16 -9.12 10.46
CA ASP A 224 12.08 -7.91 11.28
C ASP A 224 12.90 -6.76 10.69
N VAL A 225 12.29 -5.58 10.66
CA VAL A 225 12.87 -4.32 10.20
C VAL A 225 13.00 -3.36 11.37
N SER A 226 14.16 -2.73 11.52
CA SER A 226 14.37 -1.76 12.59
C SER A 226 13.35 -0.59 12.50
N PHE A 227 12.96 -0.05 13.65
CA PHE A 227 12.05 1.11 13.72
C PHE A 227 12.54 2.29 12.86
N LYS A 228 13.87 2.54 12.83
CA LYS A 228 14.46 3.59 12.00
C LYS A 228 14.23 3.37 10.51
N GLU A 229 14.37 2.14 10.05
CA GLU A 229 14.20 1.77 8.64
C GLU A 229 12.72 1.73 8.25
N ALA A 230 11.85 1.18 9.11
CA ALA A 230 10.40 1.20 8.92
C ALA A 230 9.86 2.64 8.83
N LYS A 231 10.35 3.54 9.71
CA LYS A 231 10.02 4.98 9.65
C LYS A 231 10.47 5.64 8.34
N GLY A 232 11.53 5.12 7.71
CA GLY A 232 12.00 5.50 6.37
C GLY A 232 11.24 4.84 5.23
N LEU A 233 10.09 4.19 5.49
CA LEU A 233 9.28 3.42 4.54
C LEU A 233 9.91 2.09 4.11
N GLY A 234 10.88 1.54 4.88
CA GLY A 234 11.56 0.29 4.52
C GLY A 234 10.61 -0.91 4.34
N VAL A 235 9.52 -0.98 5.10
CA VAL A 235 8.51 -2.05 4.98
C VAL A 235 7.58 -1.87 3.77
N ASN A 236 7.52 -0.67 3.18
CA ASN A 236 6.59 -0.32 2.10
C ASN A 236 7.05 -0.89 0.75
N LEU A 237 7.02 -2.21 0.61
CA LEU A 237 7.45 -2.98 -0.55
C LEU A 237 6.28 -3.72 -1.22
N VAL A 238 6.47 -4.19 -2.46
CA VAL A 238 5.44 -4.93 -3.21
C VAL A 238 5.95 -6.30 -3.60
N PRO A 239 5.34 -7.39 -3.10
CA PRO A 239 5.58 -8.73 -3.60
C PRO A 239 5.10 -8.86 -5.04
N LEU A 240 5.99 -9.31 -5.95
CA LEU A 240 5.68 -9.55 -7.36
C LEU A 240 5.36 -11.03 -7.63
N GLY A 241 5.58 -11.89 -6.64
CA GLY A 241 5.48 -13.34 -6.76
C GLY A 241 6.76 -14.00 -7.28
N GLY A 242 6.87 -15.32 -7.11
CA GLY A 242 8.05 -16.08 -7.57
C GLY A 242 9.36 -15.64 -6.93
N LYS A 243 9.36 -15.29 -5.64
CA LYS A 243 10.52 -14.76 -4.90
C LYS A 243 11.06 -13.44 -5.46
N ARG A 244 10.21 -12.61 -6.05
CA ARG A 244 10.57 -11.27 -6.56
C ARG A 244 9.86 -10.19 -5.75
N ILE A 245 10.59 -9.15 -5.41
CA ILE A 245 10.09 -8.03 -4.60
C ILE A 245 10.51 -6.72 -5.22
N LEU A 246 9.56 -5.80 -5.38
CA LEU A 246 9.83 -4.39 -5.64
C LEU A 246 9.95 -3.67 -4.29
N SER A 247 11.14 -3.19 -3.99
CA SER A 247 11.51 -2.39 -2.82
C SER A 247 11.97 -1.00 -3.27
N MET A 248 12.83 -0.36 -2.47
CA MET A 248 13.34 0.98 -2.77
C MET A 248 14.79 1.11 -2.34
N LYS A 249 15.55 1.92 -3.08
CA LYS A 249 16.85 2.40 -2.65
C LYS A 249 16.73 3.12 -1.31
N GLY A 250 17.65 2.84 -0.42
CA GLY A 250 17.66 3.39 0.96
C GLY A 250 17.08 2.45 2.01
N SER A 251 16.48 1.31 1.60
CA SER A 251 16.08 0.21 2.47
C SER A 251 17.15 -0.88 2.50
N ASP A 252 18.42 -0.47 2.67
CA ASP A 252 19.58 -1.34 2.43
C ASP A 252 19.63 -2.55 3.37
N GLY A 253 19.26 -2.36 4.65
CA GLY A 253 19.22 -3.43 5.64
C GLY A 253 18.15 -4.49 5.31
N LEU A 254 16.96 -4.07 4.98
CA LEU A 254 15.88 -4.98 4.56
C LEU A 254 16.23 -5.65 3.22
N ASN A 255 16.71 -4.89 2.24
CA ASN A 255 17.05 -5.43 0.92
C ASN A 255 18.14 -6.52 1.00
N ALA A 256 19.12 -6.36 1.90
CA ALA A 256 20.12 -7.39 2.19
C ALA A 256 19.48 -8.65 2.79
N LYS A 257 18.63 -8.50 3.82
CA LYS A 257 17.90 -9.63 4.43
C LYS A 257 17.04 -10.37 3.42
N LEU A 258 16.30 -9.66 2.56
CA LEU A 258 15.49 -10.28 1.52
C LEU A 258 16.35 -11.11 0.54
N ARG A 259 17.47 -10.56 0.10
CA ARG A 259 18.42 -11.30 -0.77
C ARG A 259 19.00 -12.54 -0.07
N GLU A 260 19.33 -12.46 1.22
CA GLU A 260 19.74 -13.62 2.03
C GLU A 260 18.65 -14.70 2.13
N HIS A 261 17.36 -14.31 2.11
CA HIS A 261 16.23 -15.22 2.05
C HIS A 261 15.90 -15.71 0.62
N GLY A 262 16.77 -15.40 -0.35
CA GLY A 262 16.66 -15.87 -1.73
C GLY A 262 15.71 -15.08 -2.61
N TYR A 263 15.35 -13.84 -2.22
CA TYR A 263 14.54 -12.98 -3.07
C TYR A 263 15.39 -12.22 -4.08
N GLU A 264 14.87 -12.09 -5.30
CA GLU A 264 15.28 -11.09 -6.25
C GLU A 264 14.64 -9.75 -5.87
N VAL A 265 15.47 -8.75 -5.56
CA VAL A 265 15.02 -7.45 -5.05
C VAL A 265 15.33 -6.36 -6.05
N TYR A 266 14.28 -5.75 -6.58
CA TYR A 266 14.35 -4.53 -7.38
C TYR A 266 14.25 -3.34 -6.45
N ASP A 267 15.26 -2.48 -6.41
CA ASP A 267 15.36 -1.35 -5.49
C ASP A 267 15.65 -0.01 -6.20
N PRO A 268 14.71 0.46 -7.08
CA PRO A 268 14.87 1.72 -7.78
C PRO A 268 14.94 2.91 -6.82
N ASP A 269 15.52 4.01 -7.30
CA ASP A 269 15.45 5.29 -6.60
C ASP A 269 14.03 5.86 -6.68
N MET A 270 13.37 6.01 -5.51
CA MET A 270 12.04 6.58 -5.37
C MET A 270 12.05 7.82 -4.47
N SER A 271 13.18 8.54 -4.43
CA SER A 271 13.40 9.64 -3.49
C SER A 271 12.38 10.78 -3.58
N MET A 272 11.87 11.10 -4.77
CA MET A 272 10.84 12.12 -4.93
C MET A 272 9.52 11.73 -4.26
N PHE A 273 9.21 10.43 -4.18
CA PHE A 273 8.01 9.90 -3.55
C PHE A 273 8.23 9.68 -2.05
N THR A 274 9.33 9.06 -1.65
CA THR A 274 9.60 8.78 -0.23
C THR A 274 9.77 10.07 0.59
N LEU A 275 10.45 11.07 0.05
CA LEU A 275 10.52 12.40 0.66
C LEU A 275 9.17 13.14 0.64
N GLY A 276 8.25 12.76 -0.22
CA GLY A 276 6.86 13.23 -0.24
C GLY A 276 5.89 12.42 0.62
N GLY A 277 6.37 11.34 1.27
CA GLY A 277 5.65 10.56 2.28
C GLY A 277 4.96 9.30 1.79
N GLY A 278 5.41 8.70 0.68
CA GLY A 278 4.93 7.38 0.23
C GLY A 278 5.99 6.58 -0.49
N GLY A 279 5.95 5.25 -0.35
CA GLY A 279 6.81 4.30 -1.02
C GLY A 279 6.11 3.58 -2.18
N VAL A 280 6.76 2.55 -2.72
CA VAL A 280 6.26 1.82 -3.89
C VAL A 280 4.91 1.13 -3.65
N HIS A 281 4.64 0.66 -2.43
CA HIS A 281 3.35 0.05 -2.09
C HIS A 281 2.21 1.07 -2.10
N CYS A 282 2.46 2.29 -1.59
CA CYS A 282 1.48 3.38 -1.62
C CYS A 282 1.11 3.81 -3.06
N LEU A 283 2.02 3.62 -4.03
CA LEU A 283 1.82 4.02 -5.41
C LEU A 283 0.97 3.04 -6.22
N CYS A 284 0.71 1.85 -5.70
CA CYS A 284 0.04 0.79 -6.44
C CYS A 284 -1.15 0.20 -5.69
N GLN A 285 -2.21 -0.14 -6.44
CA GLN A 285 -3.28 -1.00 -5.97
C GLN A 285 -3.28 -2.30 -6.77
N ALA A 286 -3.00 -3.42 -6.11
CA ALA A 286 -3.12 -4.73 -6.74
C ALA A 286 -4.58 -4.97 -7.14
N LEU A 287 -4.81 -5.36 -8.41
CA LEU A 287 -6.15 -5.63 -8.94
C LEU A 287 -6.42 -7.13 -9.08
N ASP A 288 -5.37 -7.88 -9.36
CA ASP A 288 -5.43 -9.32 -9.58
C ASP A 288 -4.09 -9.96 -9.16
N ARG A 289 -4.16 -10.98 -8.36
CA ARG A 289 -3.06 -11.86 -7.96
C ARG A 289 -3.45 -13.32 -8.17
N ASP A 290 -2.47 -14.17 -8.37
CA ASP A 290 -2.74 -15.61 -8.33
C ASP A 290 -3.38 -15.96 -6.97
N PRO A 291 -4.32 -16.92 -6.93
CA PRO A 291 -4.85 -17.42 -5.67
C PRO A 291 -3.76 -17.96 -4.76
N ALA A 292 -3.98 -17.86 -3.43
CA ALA A 292 -3.08 -18.41 -2.43
C ALA A 292 -3.05 -19.95 -2.42
#